data_47427b2875dde42537922894121e7e69
#
_entry.id   47427b2875dde42537922894121e7e69
#
_cell.length_a   1.000
_cell.length_b   1.000
_cell.length_c   1.000
_cell.angle_alpha   90.00
_cell.angle_beta   90.00
_cell.angle_gamma   90.00
#
_symmetry.space_group_name_H-M   'P 1'
#
loop_
_entity.id
_entity.type
_entity.pdbx_description
1 polymer ?
#
loop_
_entity_poly.entity_id
_entity_poly.type
_entity_poly.pdbx_seq_one_letter_code
_entity_poly.pdbx_strand_id
1 'polypeptide(L)'
;LATPLGNLGGSDLGAAVRGQRGRVLPAAAAPALLATDRAAEGLRALRSGSGLAVTTGQQAGLFTGPLYAFQKALATAALAEALTERYGTPVVPVFWVAGDDHDFAEINHCDILGADGRLARVVLRERAADAPMLPAYREPVGPEGSAALERLAQALPPSDFHSETLAWLARAYLPDYSLAEAFAQALAEALGRFGVVVCRGWEPALKAAAAPVLLGALRDAGSLD
;
A
#
# COMPACT_ATOMS: atom_id res chain seq x y z
N LEU A 1 5.13 9.15 19.71
CA LEU A 1 6.52 9.55 19.45
C LEU A 1 6.49 10.59 18.35
N ALA A 2 6.46 11.88 18.71
CA ALA A 2 6.53 12.97 17.74
C ALA A 2 7.97 13.03 17.19
N THR A 3 8.15 12.65 15.94
CA THR A 3 9.40 12.89 15.23
C THR A 3 9.49 14.41 14.94
N PRO A 4 10.54 15.10 15.40
CA PRO A 4 10.65 16.52 15.08
C PRO A 4 10.79 16.70 13.58
N LEU A 5 9.84 17.35 12.94
CA LEU A 5 9.88 17.74 11.51
C LEU A 5 11.03 18.68 11.14
N GLY A 6 11.89 19.04 12.11
CA GLY A 6 12.98 19.99 11.92
C GLY A 6 14.15 19.53 11.05
N ASN A 7 14.24 18.23 10.74
CA ASN A 7 15.37 17.64 9.99
C ASN A 7 15.00 17.02 8.64
N LEU A 8 13.85 17.34 8.08
CA LEU A 8 13.57 17.01 6.68
C LEU A 8 14.41 17.97 5.82
N GLY A 9 15.63 17.53 5.50
CA GLY A 9 16.71 18.31 4.95
C GLY A 9 16.33 19.35 3.91
N GLY A 10 16.72 20.58 4.16
CA GLY A 10 16.97 21.66 3.20
C GLY A 10 15.89 22.12 2.24
N SER A 11 14.86 21.37 1.98
CA SER A 11 13.75 21.74 1.10
C SER A 11 12.70 22.51 1.89
N ASP A 12 12.27 23.66 1.38
CA ASP A 12 11.15 24.42 1.94
C ASP A 12 9.85 23.64 1.78
N LEU A 13 9.57 22.75 2.75
CA LEU A 13 8.35 21.95 2.79
C LEU A 13 7.09 22.83 2.77
N GLY A 14 7.17 24.04 3.33
CA GLY A 14 6.09 25.03 3.26
C GLY A 14 5.84 25.52 1.83
N ALA A 15 6.90 25.73 1.04
CA ALA A 15 6.75 26.06 -0.38
C ALA A 15 6.15 24.88 -1.17
N ALA A 16 6.58 23.66 -0.90
CA ALA A 16 6.00 22.46 -1.51
C ALA A 16 4.50 22.35 -1.20
N VAL A 17 4.09 22.53 0.05
CA VAL A 17 2.68 22.51 0.46
C VAL A 17 1.89 23.61 -0.28
N ARG A 18 2.40 24.83 -0.36
CA ARG A 18 1.73 25.93 -1.08
C ARG A 18 1.61 25.67 -2.57
N GLY A 19 2.65 25.12 -3.19
CA GLY A 19 2.71 24.83 -4.63
C GLY A 19 1.79 23.69 -5.09
N GLN A 20 1.37 22.82 -4.16
CA GLN A 20 0.49 21.69 -4.47
C GLN A 20 -0.99 21.96 -4.13
N ARG A 21 -1.32 23.06 -3.44
CA ARG A 21 -2.71 23.40 -3.08
C ARG A 21 -3.58 23.53 -4.32
N GLY A 22 -4.82 23.08 -4.21
CA GLY A 22 -5.82 23.16 -5.29
C GLY A 22 -5.67 22.11 -6.39
N ARG A 23 -4.68 21.21 -6.29
CA ARG A 23 -4.60 20.07 -7.19
C ARG A 23 -5.71 19.07 -6.85
N VAL A 24 -6.49 18.73 -7.86
CA VAL A 24 -7.62 17.81 -7.73
C VAL A 24 -7.21 16.44 -8.23
N LEU A 25 -7.52 15.40 -7.45
CA LEU A 25 -7.38 14.03 -7.92
C LEU A 25 -8.35 13.81 -9.10
N PRO A 26 -7.85 13.42 -10.29
CA PRO A 26 -8.73 13.18 -11.44
C PRO A 26 -9.80 12.14 -11.11
N ALA A 27 -11.05 12.43 -11.46
CA ALA A 27 -12.16 11.49 -11.21
C ALA A 27 -11.91 10.11 -11.82
N ALA A 28 -11.23 10.05 -12.97
CA ALA A 28 -10.83 8.81 -13.62
C ALA A 28 -9.88 7.95 -12.77
N ALA A 29 -9.08 8.54 -11.87
CA ALA A 29 -8.19 7.80 -10.99
C ALA A 29 -8.90 7.20 -9.76
N ALA A 30 -10.16 7.57 -9.51
CA ALA A 30 -10.92 7.12 -8.34
C ALA A 30 -11.01 5.59 -8.20
N PRO A 31 -11.17 4.78 -9.26
CA PRO A 31 -11.20 3.32 -9.15
C PRO A 31 -9.90 2.71 -8.59
N ALA A 32 -8.78 3.42 -8.71
CA ALA A 32 -7.49 2.95 -8.20
C ALA A 32 -7.36 3.06 -6.67
N LEU A 33 -8.25 3.77 -6.00
CA LEU A 33 -8.11 4.13 -4.61
C LEU A 33 -9.11 3.39 -3.73
N LEU A 34 -8.61 2.64 -2.77
CA LEU A 34 -9.38 1.99 -1.72
C LEU A 34 -9.31 2.87 -0.47
N ALA A 35 -10.47 3.20 0.07
CA ALA A 35 -10.57 4.02 1.28
C ALA A 35 -11.78 3.56 2.11
N THR A 36 -11.49 3.07 3.29
CA THR A 36 -12.47 2.65 4.30
C THR A 36 -12.41 3.60 5.50
N ASP A 37 -13.42 3.61 6.31
CA ASP A 37 -13.46 4.38 7.55
C ASP A 37 -12.96 5.83 7.40
N ARG A 38 -12.03 6.25 8.24
CA ARG A 38 -11.42 7.59 8.24
C ARG A 38 -10.71 7.93 6.92
N ALA A 39 -10.18 6.95 6.20
CA ALA A 39 -9.54 7.16 4.90
C ALA A 39 -10.51 7.72 3.84
N ALA A 40 -11.80 7.43 3.95
CA ALA A 40 -12.82 7.97 3.04
C ALA A 40 -12.93 9.50 3.12
N GLU A 41 -12.67 10.10 4.28
CA GLU A 41 -12.62 11.57 4.44
C GLU A 41 -11.42 12.16 3.71
N GLY A 42 -10.25 11.55 3.88
CA GLY A 42 -9.04 11.94 3.16
C GLY A 42 -9.24 11.88 1.64
N LEU A 43 -9.85 10.81 1.14
CA LEU A 43 -10.14 10.67 -0.29
C LEU A 43 -11.08 11.79 -0.79
N ARG A 44 -12.08 12.20 -0.01
CA ARG A 44 -12.92 13.36 -0.35
C ARG A 44 -12.10 14.66 -0.44
N ALA A 45 -11.17 14.88 0.49
CA ALA A 45 -10.30 16.04 0.48
C ALA A 45 -9.38 16.08 -0.77
N LEU A 46 -8.83 14.93 -1.19
CA LEU A 46 -8.04 14.84 -2.42
C LEU A 46 -8.89 15.11 -3.68
N ARG A 47 -10.13 14.63 -3.71
CA ARG A 47 -11.05 14.83 -4.84
C ARG A 47 -11.54 16.28 -4.98
N SER A 48 -11.70 16.99 -3.86
CA SER A 48 -12.10 18.39 -3.88
C SER A 48 -10.94 19.38 -4.09
N GLY A 49 -9.68 18.89 -4.05
CA GLY A 49 -8.49 19.75 -4.08
C GLY A 49 -8.25 20.51 -2.77
N SER A 50 -8.99 20.20 -1.70
CA SER A 50 -8.77 20.78 -0.37
C SER A 50 -7.65 20.07 0.41
N GLY A 51 -7.25 18.88 -0.01
CA GLY A 51 -6.23 18.06 0.62
C GLY A 51 -4.99 17.84 -0.25
N LEU A 52 -3.89 17.50 0.41
CA LEU A 52 -2.63 17.09 -0.19
C LEU A 52 -2.36 15.61 0.13
N ALA A 53 -1.52 14.96 -0.66
CA ALA A 53 -1.09 13.58 -0.37
C ALA A 53 0.34 13.55 0.11
N VAL A 54 0.62 12.69 1.10
CA VAL A 54 1.95 12.19 1.40
C VAL A 54 1.95 10.68 1.13
N THR A 55 2.97 10.20 0.41
CA THR A 55 2.95 8.84 -0.13
C THR A 55 4.08 7.99 0.42
N THR A 56 3.78 6.72 0.60
CA THR A 56 4.73 5.63 0.79
C THR A 56 4.31 4.45 -0.06
N GLY A 57 5.08 3.38 -0.11
CA GLY A 57 4.69 2.19 -0.87
C GLY A 57 5.55 0.98 -0.58
N GLN A 58 5.05 -0.19 -1.05
CA GLN A 58 5.72 -1.48 -0.96
C GLN A 58 5.18 -2.44 -2.02
N GLN A 59 5.95 -3.49 -2.32
CA GLN A 59 5.51 -4.67 -3.06
C GLN A 59 4.43 -5.44 -2.29
N ALA A 60 3.65 -6.22 -3.03
CA ALA A 60 2.48 -6.93 -2.51
C ALA A 60 2.85 -8.31 -1.92
N GLY A 61 3.55 -8.34 -0.80
CA GLY A 61 3.94 -9.59 -0.15
C GLY A 61 2.77 -10.40 0.39
N LEU A 62 2.91 -11.73 0.38
CA LEU A 62 1.90 -12.66 0.88
C LEU A 62 1.49 -12.30 2.32
N PHE A 63 0.17 -12.34 2.61
CA PHE A 63 -0.41 -12.05 3.91
C PHE A 63 0.07 -10.73 4.53
N THR A 64 0.18 -9.69 3.68
CA THR A 64 0.63 -8.34 4.02
C THR A 64 2.09 -8.22 4.47
N GLY A 65 2.89 -9.27 4.31
CA GLY A 65 4.32 -9.21 4.64
C GLY A 65 5.11 -8.28 3.71
N PRO A 66 6.27 -7.81 4.13
CA PRO A 66 6.81 -7.86 5.49
C PRO A 66 6.14 -6.83 6.43
N LEU A 67 6.29 -6.98 7.76
CA LEU A 67 5.78 -6.04 8.78
C LEU A 67 6.19 -4.58 8.50
N TYR A 68 7.27 -4.39 7.76
CA TYR A 68 7.77 -3.09 7.33
C TYR A 68 6.72 -2.31 6.49
N ALA A 69 5.81 -2.99 5.78
CA ALA A 69 4.70 -2.35 5.06
C ALA A 69 3.79 -1.57 6.02
N PHE A 70 3.41 -2.19 7.16
CA PHE A 70 2.64 -1.53 8.20
C PHE A 70 3.41 -0.38 8.86
N GLN A 71 4.69 -0.57 9.16
CA GLN A 71 5.52 0.49 9.75
C GLN A 71 5.59 1.72 8.83
N LYS A 72 5.79 1.52 7.54
CA LYS A 72 5.76 2.61 6.54
C LYS A 72 4.40 3.31 6.53
N ALA A 73 3.31 2.56 6.47
CA ALA A 73 1.97 3.12 6.42
C ALA A 73 1.65 3.95 7.66
N LEU A 74 1.93 3.43 8.85
CA LEU A 74 1.68 4.12 10.13
C LEU A 74 2.59 5.34 10.31
N ALA A 75 3.86 5.26 9.91
CA ALA A 75 4.77 6.40 9.91
C ALA A 75 4.28 7.50 8.96
N THR A 76 3.75 7.13 7.79
CA THR A 76 3.17 8.08 6.83
C THR A 76 1.88 8.70 7.37
N ALA A 77 1.04 7.93 8.09
CA ALA A 77 -0.14 8.46 8.74
C ALA A 77 0.21 9.49 9.83
N ALA A 78 1.18 9.19 10.68
CA ALA A 78 1.68 10.11 11.71
C ALA A 78 2.28 11.38 11.10
N LEU A 79 3.04 11.25 10.00
CA LEU A 79 3.57 12.39 9.26
C LEU A 79 2.46 13.25 8.66
N ALA A 80 1.44 12.63 8.07
CA ALA A 80 0.29 13.33 7.50
C ALA A 80 -0.47 14.15 8.56
N GLU A 81 -0.66 13.59 9.75
CA GLU A 81 -1.30 14.28 10.88
C GLU A 81 -0.47 15.50 11.32
N ALA A 82 0.83 15.33 11.54
CA ALA A 82 1.74 16.42 11.91
C ALA A 82 1.81 17.54 10.85
N LEU A 83 1.78 17.20 9.55
CA LEU A 83 1.74 18.16 8.46
C LEU A 83 0.40 18.90 8.40
N THR A 84 -0.72 18.19 8.64
CA THR A 84 -2.05 18.80 8.72
C THR A 84 -2.12 19.84 9.82
N GLU A 85 -1.66 19.50 11.02
CA GLU A 85 -1.58 20.44 12.17
C GLU A 85 -0.70 21.64 11.85
N ARG A 86 0.48 21.41 11.29
CA ARG A 86 1.45 22.47 11.02
C ARG A 86 1.00 23.46 9.97
N TYR A 87 0.32 23.01 8.91
CA TYR A 87 0.01 23.85 7.74
C TYR A 87 -1.47 24.20 7.59
N GLY A 88 -2.35 23.67 8.45
CA GLY A 88 -3.78 23.93 8.41
C GLY A 88 -4.45 23.46 7.11
N THR A 89 -3.85 22.48 6.43
CA THR A 89 -4.36 21.89 5.19
C THR A 89 -4.41 20.38 5.37
N PRO A 90 -5.52 19.71 5.10
CA PRO A 90 -5.61 18.26 5.21
C PRO A 90 -4.51 17.58 4.39
N VAL A 91 -3.69 16.77 5.03
CA VAL A 91 -2.67 15.93 4.38
C VAL A 91 -3.10 14.48 4.55
N VAL A 92 -3.22 13.76 3.44
CA VAL A 92 -3.77 12.42 3.36
C VAL A 92 -2.64 11.43 3.18
N PRO A 93 -2.49 10.43 4.07
CA PRO A 93 -1.52 9.38 3.88
C PRO A 93 -2.00 8.42 2.78
N VAL A 94 -1.17 8.20 1.76
CA VAL A 94 -1.46 7.30 0.65
C VAL A 94 -0.42 6.19 0.60
N PHE A 95 -0.87 4.95 0.63
CA PHE A 95 -0.02 3.78 0.45
C PHE A 95 -0.11 3.27 -0.98
N TRP A 96 0.99 3.36 -1.72
CA TRP A 96 1.11 2.86 -3.09
C TRP A 96 1.48 1.37 -3.08
N VAL A 97 0.60 0.54 -3.61
CA VAL A 97 0.91 -0.87 -3.82
C VAL A 97 1.59 -1.04 -5.17
N ALA A 98 2.84 -1.50 -5.14
CA ALA A 98 3.66 -1.72 -6.34
C ALA A 98 3.28 -3.02 -7.04
N GLY A 99 2.05 -3.09 -7.57
CA GLY A 99 1.51 -4.28 -8.22
C GLY A 99 2.12 -4.57 -9.60
N ASP A 100 2.80 -3.61 -10.21
CA ASP A 100 3.51 -3.79 -11.48
C ASP A 100 4.84 -4.55 -11.32
N ASP A 101 5.32 -4.72 -10.10
CA ASP A 101 6.52 -5.49 -9.82
C ASP A 101 6.29 -6.97 -10.12
N HIS A 102 7.33 -7.63 -10.64
CA HIS A 102 7.28 -9.02 -11.12
C HIS A 102 8.20 -9.96 -10.33
N ASP A 103 8.78 -9.50 -9.23
CA ASP A 103 9.61 -10.34 -8.37
C ASP A 103 8.75 -11.26 -7.51
N PHE A 104 8.36 -12.40 -8.11
CA PHE A 104 7.53 -13.40 -7.45
C PHE A 104 8.23 -14.00 -6.22
N ALA A 105 9.55 -14.10 -6.23
CA ALA A 105 10.31 -14.67 -5.12
C ALA A 105 10.21 -13.80 -3.86
N GLU A 106 10.08 -12.48 -4.01
CA GLU A 106 9.89 -11.56 -2.88
C GLU A 106 8.45 -11.57 -2.33
N ILE A 107 7.45 -11.83 -3.18
CA ILE A 107 6.04 -11.66 -2.80
C ILE A 107 5.31 -12.95 -2.47
N ASN A 108 5.85 -14.12 -2.83
CA ASN A 108 5.19 -15.41 -2.71
C ASN A 108 5.20 -16.03 -1.31
N HIS A 109 5.78 -15.36 -0.34
CA HIS A 109 5.93 -15.89 1.02
C HIS A 109 5.75 -14.82 2.10
N CYS A 110 5.55 -15.28 3.32
CA CYS A 110 5.71 -14.47 4.52
C CYS A 110 6.52 -15.23 5.57
N ASP A 111 7.32 -14.50 6.32
CA ASP A 111 8.08 -15.00 7.46
C ASP A 111 7.40 -14.56 8.75
N ILE A 112 7.20 -15.49 9.66
CA ILE A 112 6.58 -15.26 10.96
C ILE A 112 7.44 -15.79 12.09
N LEU A 113 7.30 -15.24 13.27
CA LEU A 113 7.89 -15.80 14.48
C LEU A 113 6.93 -16.84 15.06
N GLY A 114 7.33 -18.11 15.00
CA GLY A 114 6.55 -19.22 15.54
C GLY A 114 6.51 -19.23 17.07
N ALA A 115 5.65 -20.09 17.63
CA ALA A 115 5.51 -20.26 19.08
C ALA A 115 6.80 -20.74 19.77
N ASP A 116 7.69 -21.38 19.03
CA ASP A 116 9.00 -21.83 19.51
C ASP A 116 10.11 -20.75 19.44
N GLY A 117 9.76 -19.52 19.03
CA GLY A 117 10.69 -18.41 18.86
C GLY A 117 11.56 -18.51 17.60
N ARG A 118 11.27 -19.45 16.68
CA ARG A 118 11.97 -19.59 15.41
C ARG A 118 11.19 -18.94 14.28
N LEU A 119 11.93 -18.50 13.24
CA LEU A 119 11.29 -18.03 12.02
C LEU A 119 10.71 -19.22 11.26
N ALA A 120 9.44 -19.12 10.92
CA ALA A 120 8.74 -20.05 10.04
C ALA A 120 8.35 -19.33 8.75
N ARG A 121 8.66 -19.91 7.60
CA ARG A 121 8.30 -19.38 6.29
C ARG A 121 7.07 -20.08 5.75
N VAL A 122 6.04 -19.32 5.45
CA VAL A 122 4.85 -19.79 4.73
C VAL A 122 4.97 -19.34 3.27
N VAL A 123 5.04 -20.31 2.36
CA VAL A 123 5.15 -20.07 0.91
C VAL A 123 3.80 -20.30 0.25
N LEU A 124 3.37 -19.44 -0.64
CA LEU A 124 2.14 -19.63 -1.40
C LEU A 124 2.25 -20.85 -2.31
N ARG A 125 3.20 -20.82 -3.22
CA ARG A 125 3.54 -21.92 -4.14
C ARG A 125 4.94 -21.74 -4.71
N GLU A 126 5.52 -22.82 -5.18
CA GLU A 126 6.73 -22.76 -5.99
C GLU A 126 6.41 -22.35 -7.42
N ARG A 127 7.35 -21.72 -8.09
CA ARG A 127 7.26 -21.34 -9.49
C ARG A 127 8.25 -22.17 -10.31
N ALA A 128 7.81 -22.75 -11.43
CA ALA A 128 8.71 -23.40 -12.36
C ALA A 128 9.70 -22.39 -12.94
N ALA A 129 10.95 -22.83 -13.18
CA ALA A 129 12.02 -21.96 -13.64
C ALA A 129 11.77 -21.33 -15.03
N ASP A 130 10.93 -21.99 -15.84
CA ASP A 130 10.51 -21.55 -17.19
C ASP A 130 9.15 -20.84 -17.19
N ALA A 131 8.52 -20.64 -16.04
CA ALA A 131 7.26 -19.93 -15.96
C ALA A 131 7.43 -18.46 -16.34
N PRO A 132 6.46 -17.87 -17.05
CA PRO A 132 6.53 -16.47 -17.45
C PRO A 132 6.55 -15.56 -16.22
N MET A 133 7.35 -14.50 -16.29
CA MET A 133 7.36 -13.46 -15.27
C MET A 133 6.09 -12.62 -15.41
N LEU A 134 5.20 -12.73 -14.44
CA LEU A 134 3.98 -11.93 -14.38
C LEU A 134 4.12 -10.86 -13.31
N PRO A 135 3.58 -9.65 -13.53
CA PRO A 135 3.51 -8.66 -12.47
C PRO A 135 2.53 -9.11 -11.37
N ALA A 136 2.75 -8.65 -10.13
CA ALA A 136 1.96 -9.07 -8.96
C ALA A 136 0.45 -8.89 -9.14
N TYR A 137 0.02 -7.89 -9.92
CA TYR A 137 -1.40 -7.67 -10.21
C TYR A 137 -2.02 -8.70 -11.17
N ARG A 138 -1.20 -9.57 -11.78
CA ARG A 138 -1.62 -10.71 -12.61
C ARG A 138 -1.32 -12.06 -11.98
N GLU A 139 -0.57 -12.10 -10.88
CA GLU A 139 -0.29 -13.33 -10.13
C GLU A 139 -1.51 -13.68 -9.29
N PRO A 140 -2.25 -14.75 -9.58
CA PRO A 140 -3.42 -15.11 -8.78
C PRO A 140 -3.00 -15.62 -7.40
N VAL A 141 -3.84 -15.39 -6.40
CA VAL A 141 -3.76 -16.11 -5.13
C VAL A 141 -3.94 -17.61 -5.37
N GLY A 142 -4.93 -17.94 -6.18
CA GLY A 142 -5.23 -19.33 -6.57
C GLY A 142 -5.76 -20.18 -5.42
N PRO A 143 -6.04 -21.46 -5.71
CA PRO A 143 -6.51 -22.42 -4.70
C PRO A 143 -5.46 -22.68 -3.61
N GLU A 144 -4.17 -22.43 -3.90
CA GLU A 144 -3.07 -22.58 -2.94
C GLU A 144 -3.14 -21.58 -1.78
N GLY A 145 -3.87 -20.48 -1.96
CA GLY A 145 -4.09 -19.47 -0.93
C GLY A 145 -4.69 -20.04 0.35
N SER A 146 -5.69 -20.89 0.24
CA SER A 146 -6.31 -21.55 1.40
C SER A 146 -5.33 -22.48 2.14
N ALA A 147 -4.57 -23.29 1.40
CA ALA A 147 -3.55 -24.14 2.01
C ALA A 147 -2.40 -23.35 2.66
N ALA A 148 -2.03 -22.20 2.07
CA ALA A 148 -1.07 -21.29 2.67
C ALA A 148 -1.60 -20.66 3.97
N LEU A 149 -2.88 -20.28 4.00
CA LEU A 149 -3.54 -19.75 5.20
C LEU A 149 -3.62 -20.79 6.32
N GLU A 150 -3.90 -22.06 5.99
CA GLU A 150 -3.87 -23.15 6.97
C GLU A 150 -2.47 -23.36 7.55
N ARG A 151 -1.42 -23.30 6.73
CA ARG A 151 -0.03 -23.36 7.22
C ARG A 151 0.31 -22.17 8.11
N LEU A 152 -0.17 -20.98 7.76
CA LEU A 152 -0.02 -19.80 8.61
C LEU A 152 -0.71 -20.02 9.96
N ALA A 153 -1.94 -20.51 9.98
CA ALA A 153 -2.69 -20.78 11.20
C ALA A 153 -1.98 -21.76 12.14
N GLN A 154 -1.34 -22.79 11.58
CA GLN A 154 -0.58 -23.76 12.37
C GLN A 154 0.73 -23.21 12.92
N ALA A 155 1.35 -22.27 12.21
CA ALA A 155 2.64 -21.70 12.56
C ALA A 155 2.53 -20.51 13.54
N LEU A 156 1.40 -19.78 13.51
CA LEU A 156 1.17 -18.65 14.41
C LEU A 156 1.03 -19.10 15.87
N PRO A 157 1.65 -18.38 16.82
CA PRO A 157 1.45 -18.66 18.24
C PRO A 157 0.00 -18.40 18.65
N PRO A 158 -0.52 -19.14 19.66
CA PRO A 158 -1.82 -18.86 20.22
C PRO A 158 -1.89 -17.42 20.77
N SER A 159 -2.96 -16.69 20.42
CA SER A 159 -3.23 -15.35 20.92
C SER A 159 -4.72 -15.04 20.83
N ASP A 160 -5.17 -14.02 21.56
CA ASP A 160 -6.56 -13.55 21.51
C ASP A 160 -6.95 -13.04 20.11
N PHE A 161 -5.95 -12.64 19.30
CA PHE A 161 -6.14 -12.10 17.94
C PHE A 161 -6.04 -13.16 16.84
N HIS A 162 -5.70 -14.41 17.16
CA HIS A 162 -5.42 -15.46 16.19
C HIS A 162 -6.58 -15.66 15.20
N SER A 163 -7.79 -15.90 15.73
CA SER A 163 -8.98 -16.15 14.89
C SER A 163 -9.39 -14.94 14.07
N GLU A 164 -9.31 -13.74 14.64
CA GLU A 164 -9.64 -12.49 13.95
C GLU A 164 -8.65 -12.22 12.81
N THR A 165 -7.36 -12.41 13.05
CA THR A 165 -6.30 -12.23 12.05
C THR A 165 -6.51 -13.20 10.87
N LEU A 166 -6.77 -14.46 11.13
CA LEU A 166 -7.02 -15.44 10.07
C LEU A 166 -8.30 -15.13 9.28
N ALA A 167 -9.36 -14.72 9.96
CA ALA A 167 -10.60 -14.33 9.30
C ALA A 167 -10.43 -13.08 8.42
N TRP A 168 -9.65 -12.11 8.87
CA TRP A 168 -9.28 -10.93 8.07
C TRP A 168 -8.51 -11.32 6.82
N LEU A 169 -7.47 -12.14 6.93
CA LEU A 169 -6.69 -12.61 5.79
C LEU A 169 -7.52 -13.46 4.83
N ALA A 170 -8.40 -14.33 5.34
CA ALA A 170 -9.29 -15.15 4.51
C ALA A 170 -10.24 -14.30 3.66
N ARG A 171 -10.71 -13.15 4.17
CA ARG A 171 -11.56 -12.23 3.40
C ARG A 171 -10.80 -11.51 2.30
N ALA A 172 -9.53 -11.22 2.52
CA ALA A 172 -8.71 -10.46 1.58
C ALA A 172 -8.03 -11.34 0.52
N TYR A 173 -7.55 -12.54 0.90
CA TYR A 173 -6.81 -13.43 0.01
C TYR A 173 -7.71 -14.45 -0.68
N LEU A 174 -8.65 -13.97 -1.48
CA LEU A 174 -9.58 -14.80 -2.25
C LEU A 174 -8.86 -15.44 -3.46
N PRO A 175 -9.21 -16.68 -3.86
CA PRO A 175 -8.56 -17.38 -4.98
C PRO A 175 -8.57 -16.60 -6.31
N ASP A 176 -9.65 -15.86 -6.57
CA ASP A 176 -9.84 -15.10 -7.81
C ASP A 176 -9.13 -13.73 -7.79
N TYR A 177 -8.57 -13.33 -6.65
CA TYR A 177 -7.80 -12.10 -6.57
C TYR A 177 -6.35 -12.34 -7.00
N SER A 178 -5.72 -11.29 -7.52
CA SER A 178 -4.27 -11.27 -7.65
C SER A 178 -3.62 -11.03 -6.27
N LEU A 179 -2.33 -11.37 -6.13
CA LEU A 179 -1.56 -11.05 -4.91
C LEU A 179 -1.60 -9.56 -4.59
N ALA A 180 -1.49 -8.70 -5.62
CA ALA A 180 -1.55 -7.26 -5.42
C ALA A 180 -2.94 -6.78 -4.97
N GLU A 181 -4.02 -7.35 -5.51
CA GLU A 181 -5.38 -7.01 -5.08
C GLU A 181 -5.64 -7.48 -3.65
N ALA A 182 -5.28 -8.72 -3.32
CA ALA A 182 -5.42 -9.28 -1.98
C ALA A 182 -4.68 -8.43 -0.93
N PHE A 183 -3.44 -8.06 -1.23
CA PHE A 183 -2.63 -7.18 -0.38
C PHE A 183 -3.29 -5.81 -0.21
N ALA A 184 -3.78 -5.20 -1.30
CA ALA A 184 -4.42 -3.89 -1.25
C ALA A 184 -5.71 -3.90 -0.41
N GLN A 185 -6.55 -4.94 -0.56
CA GLN A 185 -7.78 -5.10 0.21
C GLN A 185 -7.48 -5.30 1.71
N ALA A 186 -6.51 -6.16 2.02
CA ALA A 186 -6.09 -6.39 3.40
C ALA A 186 -5.59 -5.10 4.07
N LEU A 187 -4.73 -4.33 3.38
CA LEU A 187 -4.23 -3.06 3.92
C LEU A 187 -5.34 -2.02 4.07
N ALA A 188 -6.26 -1.90 3.11
CA ALA A 188 -7.35 -0.94 3.19
C ALA A 188 -8.26 -1.20 4.40
N GLU A 189 -8.59 -2.48 4.67
CA GLU A 189 -9.36 -2.86 5.85
C GLU A 189 -8.61 -2.56 7.15
N ALA A 190 -7.34 -2.92 7.24
CA ALA A 190 -6.57 -2.76 8.48
C ALA A 190 -6.20 -1.31 8.78
N LEU A 191 -5.90 -0.50 7.76
CA LEU A 191 -5.29 0.82 7.91
C LEU A 191 -6.26 1.98 7.67
N GLY A 192 -7.47 1.71 7.18
CA GLY A 192 -8.49 2.75 6.93
C GLY A 192 -8.82 3.59 8.16
N ARG A 193 -8.87 2.97 9.35
CA ARG A 193 -9.08 3.65 10.64
C ARG A 193 -7.98 4.66 10.99
N PHE A 194 -6.77 4.51 10.43
CA PHE A 194 -5.65 5.45 10.56
C PHE A 194 -5.63 6.51 9.45
N GLY A 195 -6.66 6.54 8.60
CA GLY A 195 -6.79 7.49 7.51
C GLY A 195 -5.97 7.15 6.25
N VAL A 196 -5.35 5.98 6.18
CA VAL A 196 -4.51 5.56 5.05
C VAL A 196 -5.39 5.17 3.86
N VAL A 197 -5.24 5.90 2.75
CA VAL A 197 -5.82 5.55 1.45
C VAL A 197 -4.87 4.59 0.75
N VAL A 198 -5.35 3.45 0.28
CA VAL A 198 -4.53 2.49 -0.46
C VAL A 198 -4.69 2.71 -1.96
N CYS A 199 -3.58 2.91 -2.65
CA CYS A 199 -3.54 3.14 -4.09
C CYS A 199 -3.07 1.89 -4.84
N ARG A 200 -3.90 1.39 -5.76
CA ARG A 200 -3.61 0.28 -6.66
C ARG A 200 -2.88 0.82 -7.89
N GLY A 201 -1.54 0.86 -7.82
CA GLY A 201 -0.68 1.50 -8.82
C GLY A 201 -0.83 0.97 -10.25
N TRP A 202 -1.30 -0.27 -10.39
CA TRP A 202 -1.49 -0.96 -11.68
C TRP A 202 -2.79 -0.58 -12.42
N GLU A 203 -3.71 0.13 -11.78
CA GLU A 203 -5.00 0.45 -12.38
C GLU A 203 -4.86 1.26 -13.68
N PRO A 204 -5.44 0.79 -14.80
CA PRO A 204 -5.31 1.46 -16.09
C PRO A 204 -5.78 2.92 -16.08
N ALA A 205 -6.83 3.22 -15.36
CA ALA A 205 -7.38 4.56 -15.24
C ALA A 205 -6.39 5.53 -14.56
N LEU A 206 -5.65 5.05 -13.54
CA LEU A 206 -4.59 5.83 -12.89
C LEU A 206 -3.42 6.09 -13.85
N LYS A 207 -2.98 5.05 -14.56
CA LYS A 207 -1.90 5.17 -15.57
C LYS A 207 -2.28 6.15 -16.67
N ALA A 208 -3.51 6.07 -17.17
CA ALA A 208 -4.01 7.01 -18.18
C ALA A 208 -4.04 8.46 -17.64
N ALA A 209 -4.46 8.66 -16.38
CA ALA A 209 -4.46 9.98 -15.75
C ALA A 209 -3.04 10.53 -15.51
N ALA A 210 -2.05 9.68 -15.27
CA ALA A 210 -0.65 10.05 -15.07
C ALA A 210 0.10 10.29 -16.40
N ALA A 211 -0.34 9.71 -17.51
CA ALA A 211 0.36 9.76 -18.80
C ALA A 211 0.72 11.18 -19.28
N PRO A 212 -0.15 12.21 -19.19
CA PRO A 212 0.22 13.57 -19.61
C PRO A 212 1.39 14.15 -18.81
N VAL A 213 1.47 13.85 -17.51
CA VAL A 213 2.56 14.31 -16.62
C VAL A 213 3.86 13.63 -17.00
N LEU A 214 3.82 12.30 -17.18
CA LEU A 214 4.99 11.51 -17.57
C LEU A 214 5.51 11.92 -18.97
N LEU A 215 4.62 12.15 -19.93
CA LEU A 215 4.99 12.63 -21.25
C LEU A 215 5.56 14.06 -21.23
N GLY A 216 5.04 14.92 -20.35
CA GLY A 216 5.63 16.24 -20.09
C GLY A 216 7.06 16.13 -19.60
N ALA A 217 7.30 15.35 -18.56
CA ALA A 217 8.64 15.13 -18.01
C ALA A 217 9.64 14.56 -19.04
N LEU A 218 9.18 13.63 -19.91
CA LEU A 218 10.02 13.09 -20.97
C LEU A 218 10.38 14.14 -22.07
N ARG A 219 9.48 15.08 -22.36
CA ARG A 219 9.73 16.16 -23.32
C ARG A 219 10.71 17.21 -22.75
N ASP A 220 10.61 17.45 -21.46
CA ASP A 220 11.43 18.43 -20.72
C ASP A 220 12.57 17.73 -19.96
N ALA A 221 13.18 16.70 -20.58
CA ALA A 221 14.21 15.88 -19.95
C ALA A 221 15.42 16.67 -19.39
N GLY A 222 15.65 17.90 -19.85
CA GLY A 222 16.63 18.83 -19.27
C GLY A 222 16.19 19.52 -17.98
N SER A 223 14.95 19.29 -17.52
CA SER A 223 14.42 19.86 -16.26
C SER A 223 14.42 18.84 -15.11
N LEU A 224 14.98 17.66 -15.32
CA LEU A 224 15.06 16.58 -14.34
C LEU A 224 16.43 16.49 -13.63
N ASP A 225 17.35 17.41 -13.93
CA ASP A 225 18.66 17.55 -13.26
C ASP A 225 18.60 18.44 -12.02
#